data_e2f165abce331b062b09d5c6ef86353a
#
_entry.id   e2f165abce331b062b09d5c6ef86353a
#
_cell.length_a   1.000
_cell.length_b   1.000
_cell.length_c   1.000
_cell.angle_alpha   90.00
_cell.angle_beta   90.00
_cell.angle_gamma   90.00
#
_symmetry.space_group_name_H-M   'P 1'
#
loop_
_entity.id
_entity.type
_entity.pdbx_description
1 polymer ?
#
loop_
_entity_poly.entity_id
_entity_poly.type
_entity_poly.pdbx_seq_one_letter_code
_entity_poly.pdbx_strand_id
1 'polypeptide(L)'
;MAELEKEENTEAKKSSNLVLIIIIVALVLVLLIVGAVVAILSGGDNEQTQNSAPSAKEKPRKSMESMQIGPMFPLDSFTVNLLSDSGRRYLKVQLNLELDEEKVASELESKTAVVRDTVIRLLSSKTLEEISTAKGKDNLKEQIVNQLNLRLRDGNIRNVYFTEFVVQ
;
A
#
# COMPACT_ATOMS: atom_id res chain seq x y z
N MET A 1 -49.40 -59.65 -17.65
CA MET A 1 -49.54 -58.82 -16.43
C MET A 1 -48.52 -59.34 -15.46
N ALA A 2 -47.36 -58.81 -15.48
CA ALA A 2 -46.35 -58.94 -14.41
C ALA A 2 -45.03 -58.45 -14.96
N GLU A 3 -44.79 -57.16 -14.83
CA GLU A 3 -43.47 -56.57 -14.99
C GLU A 3 -43.57 -55.11 -14.54
N LEU A 4 -43.40 -54.87 -13.29
CA LEU A 4 -43.12 -53.56 -12.72
C LEU A 4 -42.81 -53.73 -11.20
N GLU A 5 -41.63 -54.24 -10.84
CA GLU A 5 -41.05 -54.12 -9.51
C GLU A 5 -39.60 -54.55 -9.53
N LYS A 6 -38.72 -53.67 -9.99
CA LYS A 6 -37.29 -53.81 -9.66
C LYS A 6 -36.47 -52.59 -10.08
N GLU A 7 -36.81 -51.42 -9.58
CA GLU A 7 -35.88 -50.27 -9.63
C GLU A 7 -36.10 -49.34 -8.43
N GLU A 8 -35.84 -49.82 -7.25
CA GLU A 8 -35.76 -48.94 -6.07
C GLU A 8 -34.86 -49.56 -5.01
N ASN A 9 -33.58 -49.64 -5.25
CA ASN A 9 -32.63 -49.90 -4.16
C ASN A 9 -31.14 -49.72 -4.52
N THR A 10 -30.78 -48.69 -5.29
CA THR A 10 -29.35 -48.45 -5.57
C THR A 10 -28.87 -47.03 -5.28
N GLU A 11 -29.70 -46.10 -4.84
CA GLU A 11 -29.30 -44.75 -4.54
C GLU A 11 -29.03 -44.41 -3.05
N ALA A 12 -29.46 -45.26 -2.13
CA ALA A 12 -29.31 -45.02 -0.69
C ALA A 12 -27.91 -45.30 -0.12
N LYS A 13 -27.01 -45.97 -0.86
CA LYS A 13 -25.68 -46.38 -0.34
C LYS A 13 -24.52 -45.44 -0.72
N LYS A 14 -24.73 -44.50 -1.65
CA LYS A 14 -23.69 -43.56 -2.08
C LYS A 14 -23.74 -42.24 -1.35
N SER A 15 -24.89 -41.87 -0.76
CA SER A 15 -25.06 -40.62 -0.03
C SER A 15 -24.55 -40.69 1.41
N SER A 16 -24.55 -41.86 2.07
CA SER A 16 -24.12 -42.00 3.43
C SER A 16 -22.57 -41.83 3.58
N ASN A 17 -21.81 -42.29 2.59
CA ASN A 17 -20.34 -42.16 2.62
C ASN A 17 -19.92 -40.70 2.36
N LEU A 18 -20.64 -39.97 1.52
CA LEU A 18 -20.37 -38.56 1.24
C LEU A 18 -20.65 -37.67 2.44
N VAL A 19 -21.75 -37.91 3.12
CA VAL A 19 -22.13 -37.24 4.39
C VAL A 19 -21.08 -37.56 5.48
N LEU A 20 -20.66 -38.82 5.59
CA LEU A 20 -19.64 -39.25 6.54
C LEU A 20 -18.28 -38.58 6.26
N ILE A 21 -17.88 -38.45 5.01
CA ILE A 21 -16.66 -37.73 4.62
C ILE A 21 -16.75 -36.24 4.99
N ILE A 22 -17.88 -35.58 4.75
CA ILE A 22 -18.08 -34.18 5.10
C ILE A 22 -17.98 -33.97 6.62
N ILE A 23 -18.57 -34.88 7.41
CA ILE A 23 -18.51 -34.83 8.88
C ILE A 23 -17.06 -35.00 9.35
N ILE A 24 -16.31 -35.93 8.78
CA ILE A 24 -14.89 -36.14 9.14
C ILE A 24 -14.04 -34.92 8.81
N VAL A 25 -14.22 -34.33 7.62
CA VAL A 25 -13.52 -33.11 7.21
C VAL A 25 -13.86 -31.93 8.13
N ALA A 26 -15.11 -31.75 8.48
CA ALA A 26 -15.54 -30.72 9.42
C ALA A 26 -14.93 -30.90 10.81
N LEU A 27 -14.86 -32.16 11.30
CA LEU A 27 -14.31 -32.49 12.61
C LEU A 27 -12.78 -32.24 12.66
N VAL A 28 -12.06 -32.60 11.58
CA VAL A 28 -10.62 -32.30 11.44
C VAL A 28 -10.37 -30.80 11.43
N LEU A 29 -11.21 -30.03 10.75
CA LEU A 29 -11.08 -28.58 10.66
C LEU A 29 -11.31 -27.90 12.03
N VAL A 30 -12.26 -28.38 12.81
CA VAL A 30 -12.50 -27.94 14.19
C VAL A 30 -11.29 -28.25 15.09
N LEU A 31 -10.70 -29.44 14.96
CA LEU A 31 -9.51 -29.82 15.75
C LEU A 31 -8.29 -28.95 15.42
N LEU A 32 -8.11 -28.57 14.15
CA LEU A 32 -7.04 -27.65 13.74
C LEU A 32 -7.23 -26.25 14.32
N ILE A 33 -8.48 -25.75 14.37
CA ILE A 33 -8.78 -24.44 14.95
C ILE A 33 -8.53 -24.45 16.47
N VAL A 34 -8.97 -25.51 17.18
CA VAL A 34 -8.76 -25.65 18.63
C VAL A 34 -7.25 -25.80 18.94
N GLY A 35 -6.50 -26.54 18.14
CA GLY A 35 -5.05 -26.67 18.29
C GLY A 35 -4.32 -25.34 18.11
N ALA A 36 -4.73 -24.50 17.14
CA ALA A 36 -4.17 -23.18 16.91
C ALA A 36 -4.47 -22.22 18.09
N VAL A 37 -5.69 -22.27 18.66
CA VAL A 37 -6.07 -21.44 19.81
C VAL A 37 -5.30 -21.85 21.07
N VAL A 38 -5.12 -23.15 21.33
CA VAL A 38 -4.33 -23.64 22.46
C VAL A 38 -2.86 -23.25 22.33
N ALA A 39 -2.27 -23.30 21.12
CA ALA A 39 -0.89 -22.86 20.88
C ALA A 39 -0.68 -21.36 21.14
N ILE A 40 -1.70 -20.52 20.90
CA ILE A 40 -1.65 -19.08 21.16
C ILE A 40 -1.83 -18.77 22.67
N LEU A 41 -2.64 -19.55 23.40
CA LEU A 41 -2.88 -19.34 24.83
C LEU A 41 -1.83 -19.98 25.75
N SER A 42 -1.03 -20.94 25.27
CA SER A 42 0.01 -21.63 26.08
C SER A 42 1.41 -20.99 25.96
N GLY A 43 1.53 -19.85 25.32
CA GLY A 43 2.78 -19.08 25.20
C GLY A 43 2.98 -18.06 26.33
N GLY A 44 2.79 -18.46 27.59
CA GLY A 44 3.03 -17.62 28.77
C GLY A 44 3.85 -18.34 29.83
N ASP A 45 5.01 -17.74 30.15
CA ASP A 45 5.80 -17.92 31.37
C ASP A 45 6.53 -19.23 31.62
N ASN A 46 7.85 -19.18 31.49
CA ASN A 46 8.79 -19.77 32.41
C ASN A 46 10.02 -18.87 32.59
N GLU A 47 10.02 -18.15 33.70
CA GLU A 47 11.23 -17.62 34.33
C GLU A 47 12.13 -18.76 34.77
N GLN A 48 13.38 -18.77 34.36
CA GLN A 48 14.48 -19.22 35.21
C GLN A 48 15.75 -18.46 34.87
N THR A 49 16.15 -17.71 35.85
CA THR A 49 17.43 -17.05 36.12
C THR A 49 18.63 -17.95 35.88
N GLN A 50 19.57 -17.57 35.03
CA GLN A 50 21.01 -17.71 35.32
C GLN A 50 21.87 -16.82 34.46
N ASN A 51 22.60 -16.02 35.16
CA ASN A 51 23.69 -15.10 34.86
C ASN A 51 24.72 -15.64 33.90
N SER A 52 24.98 -14.93 32.79
CA SER A 52 26.29 -14.74 32.15
C SER A 52 26.14 -13.75 30.97
N ALA A 53 26.73 -12.61 31.09
CA ALA A 53 26.90 -11.60 30.02
C ALA A 53 28.10 -11.95 29.12
N PRO A 54 28.34 -11.20 28.01
CA PRO A 54 27.44 -10.79 26.96
C PRO A 54 27.93 -11.27 25.56
N SER A 55 27.04 -11.69 24.71
CA SER A 55 27.31 -11.67 23.27
C SER A 55 26.05 -11.18 22.58
N ALA A 56 26.08 -9.93 22.15
CA ALA A 56 25.06 -9.28 21.39
C ALA A 56 24.86 -10.01 20.04
N LYS A 57 23.89 -10.91 19.97
CA LYS A 57 23.29 -11.31 18.69
C LYS A 57 22.14 -10.36 18.45
N GLU A 58 22.41 -9.33 17.67
CA GLU A 58 21.38 -8.46 17.09
C GLU A 58 20.35 -9.32 16.34
N LYS A 59 19.10 -9.32 16.85
CA LYS A 59 17.95 -9.74 16.06
C LYS A 59 17.87 -8.78 14.87
N PRO A 60 17.68 -9.26 13.64
CA PRO A 60 17.54 -8.36 12.50
C PRO A 60 16.32 -7.47 12.75
N ARG A 61 16.55 -6.19 12.91
CA ARG A 61 15.52 -5.15 12.95
C ARG A 61 14.88 -5.06 11.58
N LYS A 62 13.75 -5.72 11.40
CA LYS A 62 12.91 -5.74 10.21
C LYS A 62 12.16 -4.41 9.97
N SER A 63 12.70 -3.28 10.39
CA SER A 63 12.04 -1.97 10.31
C SER A 63 12.93 -0.81 9.87
N MET A 64 14.15 -1.03 9.41
CA MET A 64 15.02 0.07 8.96
C MET A 64 15.10 0.26 7.45
N GLU A 65 14.66 -0.70 6.63
CA GLU A 65 14.65 -0.53 5.17
C GLU A 65 13.59 0.45 4.67
N SER A 66 12.51 0.64 5.44
CA SER A 66 11.46 1.60 5.09
C SER A 66 11.74 3.05 5.46
N MET A 67 12.88 3.33 6.14
CA MET A 67 13.30 4.68 6.53
C MET A 67 14.48 5.23 5.72
N GLN A 68 14.99 4.51 4.74
CA GLN A 68 16.00 5.08 3.85
C GLN A 68 15.31 5.98 2.83
N ILE A 69 15.48 7.28 3.00
CA ILE A 69 15.07 8.29 2.03
C ILE A 69 15.89 8.06 0.76
N GLY A 70 15.22 7.93 -0.37
CA GLY A 70 15.84 7.75 -1.68
C GLY A 70 16.54 9.03 -2.17
N PRO A 71 17.18 8.96 -3.35
CA PRO A 71 17.77 10.15 -3.98
C PRO A 71 16.71 11.23 -4.18
N MET A 72 17.08 12.49 -3.92
CA MET A 72 16.19 13.64 -3.99
C MET A 72 16.45 14.43 -5.28
N PHE A 73 15.37 14.69 -6.03
CA PHE A 73 15.42 15.52 -7.24
C PHE A 73 14.61 16.81 -7.02
N PRO A 74 15.28 17.96 -6.93
CA PRO A 74 14.59 19.24 -6.73
C PRO A 74 13.96 19.71 -8.04
N LEU A 75 12.74 20.25 -7.96
CA LEU A 75 12.12 20.99 -9.04
C LEU A 75 12.10 22.49 -8.71
N ASP A 76 12.25 23.31 -9.74
CA ASP A 76 12.06 24.75 -9.60
C ASP A 76 10.66 25.09 -9.12
N SER A 77 10.49 26.26 -8.52
CA SER A 77 9.19 26.72 -8.02
C SER A 77 8.16 26.86 -9.14
N PHE A 78 6.92 26.61 -8.78
CA PHE A 78 5.73 26.79 -9.61
C PHE A 78 4.88 27.91 -9.04
N THR A 79 4.35 28.75 -9.92
CA THR A 79 3.30 29.71 -9.57
C THR A 79 2.13 29.49 -10.53
N VAL A 80 0.98 29.10 -9.99
CA VAL A 80 -0.21 28.76 -10.78
C VAL A 80 -1.45 29.47 -10.25
N ASN A 81 -2.46 29.65 -11.09
CA ASN A 81 -3.79 30.04 -10.64
C ASN A 81 -4.53 28.81 -10.14
N LEU A 82 -5.18 28.91 -8.98
CA LEU A 82 -6.14 27.92 -8.51
C LEU A 82 -7.51 28.15 -9.16
N LEU A 83 -8.30 27.09 -9.24
CA LEU A 83 -9.73 27.23 -9.55
C LEU A 83 -10.42 27.97 -8.41
N SER A 84 -11.16 29.01 -8.71
CA SER A 84 -11.85 29.81 -7.72
C SER A 84 -13.04 30.55 -8.33
N ASP A 85 -14.19 30.48 -7.69
CA ASP A 85 -15.39 31.25 -8.05
C ASP A 85 -15.40 32.67 -7.45
N SER A 86 -14.54 32.91 -6.44
CA SER A 86 -14.55 34.13 -5.62
C SER A 86 -13.38 35.09 -5.88
N GLY A 87 -12.63 34.90 -6.95
CA GLY A 87 -11.49 35.76 -7.29
C GLY A 87 -10.23 35.00 -7.61
N ARG A 88 -9.21 35.70 -8.08
CA ARG A 88 -7.94 35.07 -8.47
C ARG A 88 -7.17 34.68 -7.22
N ARG A 89 -6.83 33.39 -7.10
CA ARG A 89 -5.95 32.84 -6.07
C ARG A 89 -4.71 32.24 -6.74
N TYR A 90 -3.55 32.59 -6.22
CA TYR A 90 -2.27 32.08 -6.73
C TYR A 90 -1.69 31.11 -5.71
N LEU A 91 -1.25 29.96 -6.21
CA LEU A 91 -0.46 29.01 -5.43
C LEU A 91 0.99 29.12 -5.87
N LYS A 92 1.90 29.43 -4.94
CA LYS A 92 3.33 29.27 -5.11
C LYS A 92 3.77 28.02 -4.38
N VAL A 93 4.40 27.07 -5.08
CA VAL A 93 4.86 25.82 -4.51
C VAL A 93 6.25 25.49 -5.02
N GLN A 94 7.10 24.97 -4.13
CA GLN A 94 8.34 24.31 -4.47
C GLN A 94 8.30 22.89 -3.92
N LEU A 95 8.81 21.93 -4.69
CA LEU A 95 8.75 20.52 -4.32
C LEU A 95 10.00 19.77 -4.72
N ASN A 96 10.32 18.73 -3.95
CA ASN A 96 11.34 17.77 -4.26
C ASN A 96 10.70 16.40 -4.49
N LEU A 97 11.22 15.66 -5.48
CA LEU A 97 10.82 14.29 -5.77
C LEU A 97 11.79 13.33 -5.09
N GLU A 98 11.29 12.34 -4.38
CA GLU A 98 12.06 11.21 -3.88
C GLU A 98 12.02 10.09 -4.91
N LEU A 99 13.18 9.65 -5.35
CA LEU A 99 13.35 8.64 -6.38
C LEU A 99 13.62 7.27 -5.74
N ASP A 100 13.26 6.21 -6.44
CA ASP A 100 13.63 4.84 -6.05
C ASP A 100 15.10 4.56 -6.35
N GLU A 101 15.63 5.11 -7.46
CA GLU A 101 16.99 4.92 -7.93
C GLU A 101 17.55 6.21 -8.55
N GLU A 102 18.86 6.40 -8.45
CA GLU A 102 19.54 7.60 -8.98
C GLU A 102 19.43 7.76 -10.51
N LYS A 103 19.32 6.65 -11.24
CA LYS A 103 19.16 6.67 -12.69
C LYS A 103 17.90 7.40 -13.18
N VAL A 104 16.84 7.47 -12.33
CA VAL A 104 15.60 8.19 -12.65
C VAL A 104 15.82 9.69 -12.80
N ALA A 105 16.84 10.25 -12.13
CA ALA A 105 17.18 11.68 -12.25
C ALA A 105 17.51 12.08 -13.70
N SER A 106 18.29 11.27 -14.39
CA SER A 106 18.64 11.54 -15.81
C SER A 106 17.42 11.50 -16.73
N GLU A 107 16.47 10.59 -16.46
CA GLU A 107 15.21 10.56 -17.22
C GLU A 107 14.36 11.81 -16.93
N LEU A 108 14.24 12.24 -15.68
CA LEU A 108 13.53 13.46 -15.28
C LEU A 108 14.13 14.71 -15.93
N GLU A 109 15.46 14.82 -15.96
CA GLU A 109 16.17 15.92 -16.63
C GLU A 109 15.82 15.98 -18.12
N SER A 110 15.87 14.84 -18.80
CA SER A 110 15.54 14.75 -20.24
C SER A 110 14.07 15.08 -20.53
N LYS A 111 13.19 14.87 -19.56
CA LYS A 111 11.73 15.10 -19.64
C LYS A 111 11.26 16.31 -18.84
N THR A 112 12.16 17.22 -18.44
CA THR A 112 11.84 18.36 -17.56
C THR A 112 10.60 19.13 -18.01
N ALA A 113 10.45 19.41 -19.31
CA ALA A 113 9.29 20.12 -19.85
C ALA A 113 7.97 19.34 -19.62
N VAL A 114 7.98 18.02 -19.80
CA VAL A 114 6.80 17.15 -19.60
C VAL A 114 6.46 17.04 -18.12
N VAL A 115 7.48 16.93 -17.26
CA VAL A 115 7.32 16.91 -15.81
C VAL A 115 6.69 18.20 -15.32
N ARG A 116 7.23 19.35 -15.75
CA ARG A 116 6.70 20.67 -15.37
C ARG A 116 5.27 20.89 -15.85
N ASP A 117 4.97 20.58 -17.11
CA ASP A 117 3.60 20.69 -17.65
C ASP A 117 2.61 19.84 -16.86
N THR A 118 2.99 18.61 -16.52
CA THR A 118 2.15 17.72 -15.73
C THR A 118 1.84 18.28 -14.35
N VAL A 119 2.85 18.79 -13.65
CA VAL A 119 2.69 19.41 -12.33
C VAL A 119 1.83 20.67 -12.40
N ILE A 120 2.10 21.58 -13.37
CA ILE A 120 1.32 22.80 -13.58
C ILE A 120 -0.16 22.49 -13.82
N ARG A 121 -0.45 21.54 -14.69
CA ARG A 121 -1.83 21.10 -15.00
C ARG A 121 -2.54 20.61 -13.75
N LEU A 122 -1.87 19.79 -12.97
CA LEU A 122 -2.44 19.21 -11.74
C LEU A 122 -2.70 20.30 -10.69
N LEU A 123 -1.73 21.17 -10.46
CA LEU A 123 -1.87 22.27 -9.50
C LEU A 123 -2.98 23.25 -9.91
N SER A 124 -3.06 23.63 -11.19
CA SER A 124 -4.07 24.55 -11.72
C SER A 124 -5.49 23.97 -11.73
N SER A 125 -5.63 22.65 -11.60
CA SER A 125 -6.94 21.99 -11.50
C SER A 125 -7.50 21.94 -10.07
N LYS A 126 -6.80 22.51 -9.08
CA LYS A 126 -7.20 22.46 -7.67
C LYS A 126 -7.88 23.74 -7.22
N THR A 127 -8.81 23.56 -6.28
CA THR A 127 -9.39 24.69 -5.52
C THR A 127 -8.60 24.92 -4.23
N LEU A 128 -8.81 26.08 -3.60
CA LEU A 128 -8.21 26.37 -2.28
C LEU A 128 -8.65 25.34 -1.23
N GLU A 129 -9.93 24.99 -1.22
CA GLU A 129 -10.53 24.06 -0.26
C GLU A 129 -9.89 22.68 -0.34
N GLU A 130 -9.62 22.21 -1.57
CA GLU A 130 -8.99 20.89 -1.79
C GLU A 130 -7.57 20.80 -1.22
N ILE A 131 -6.81 21.91 -1.23
CA ILE A 131 -5.38 21.90 -0.87
C ILE A 131 -5.07 22.58 0.48
N SER A 132 -6.06 23.15 1.16
CA SER A 132 -5.86 23.86 2.44
C SER A 132 -5.62 22.91 3.62
N THR A 133 -6.13 21.68 3.55
CA THR A 133 -6.02 20.68 4.62
C THR A 133 -4.77 19.80 4.46
N ALA A 134 -4.31 19.19 5.57
CA ALA A 134 -3.21 18.21 5.52
C ALA A 134 -3.56 17.04 4.58
N LYS A 135 -4.77 16.47 4.73
CA LYS A 135 -5.26 15.39 3.86
C LYS A 135 -5.32 15.80 2.39
N GLY A 136 -5.73 17.03 2.10
CA GLY A 136 -5.77 17.57 0.74
C GLY A 136 -4.38 17.68 0.12
N LYS A 137 -3.38 18.11 0.91
CA LYS A 137 -1.98 18.14 0.48
C LYS A 137 -1.41 16.75 0.24
N ASP A 138 -1.75 15.77 1.09
CA ASP A 138 -1.29 14.39 0.90
C ASP A 138 -1.92 13.77 -0.35
N ASN A 139 -3.21 13.97 -0.59
CA ASN A 139 -3.87 13.56 -1.83
C ASN A 139 -3.21 14.21 -3.07
N LEU A 140 -2.82 15.49 -2.99
CA LEU A 140 -2.13 16.17 -4.08
C LEU A 140 -0.75 15.56 -4.36
N LYS A 141 0.03 15.21 -3.31
CA LYS A 141 1.31 14.51 -3.47
C LYS A 141 1.12 13.17 -4.18
N GLU A 142 0.16 12.36 -3.76
CA GLU A 142 -0.15 11.07 -4.39
C GLU A 142 -0.53 11.24 -5.86
N GLN A 143 -1.33 12.24 -6.20
CA GLN A 143 -1.70 12.52 -7.59
C GLN A 143 -0.48 12.93 -8.42
N ILE A 144 0.44 13.75 -7.88
CA ILE A 144 1.69 14.12 -8.56
C ILE A 144 2.53 12.88 -8.83
N VAL A 145 2.76 12.04 -7.81
CA VAL A 145 3.52 10.77 -7.93
C VAL A 145 2.93 9.91 -9.05
N ASN A 146 1.62 9.65 -8.97
CA ASN A 146 0.93 8.79 -9.93
C ASN A 146 1.02 9.34 -11.36
N GLN A 147 0.79 10.65 -11.55
CA GLN A 147 0.82 11.26 -12.88
C GLN A 147 2.23 11.32 -13.47
N LEU A 148 3.26 11.50 -12.67
CA LEU A 148 4.64 11.49 -13.14
C LEU A 148 5.12 10.07 -13.45
N ASN A 149 4.80 9.09 -12.60
CA ASN A 149 5.18 7.70 -12.83
C ASN A 149 4.61 7.11 -14.12
N LEU A 150 3.43 7.55 -14.57
CA LEU A 150 2.88 7.17 -15.88
C LEU A 150 3.76 7.60 -17.06
N ARG A 151 4.72 8.49 -16.87
CA ARG A 151 5.60 9.06 -17.91
C ARG A 151 7.03 8.60 -17.82
N LEU A 152 7.40 7.90 -16.72
CA LEU A 152 8.71 7.34 -16.49
C LEU A 152 8.79 5.90 -17.01
N ARG A 153 10.02 5.46 -17.35
CA ARG A 153 10.32 4.11 -17.83
C ARG A 153 11.43 3.44 -17.04
N ASP A 154 12.37 4.24 -16.53
CA ASP A 154 13.62 3.74 -15.96
C ASP A 154 13.56 3.57 -14.43
N GLY A 155 12.39 3.81 -13.82
CA GLY A 155 12.12 3.67 -12.39
C GLY A 155 10.93 4.51 -11.96
N ASN A 156 10.83 4.80 -10.64
CA ASN A 156 9.67 5.47 -10.08
C ASN A 156 10.05 6.59 -9.12
N ILE A 157 9.15 7.54 -8.99
CA ILE A 157 9.10 8.50 -7.91
C ILE A 157 8.36 7.82 -6.75
N ARG A 158 8.98 7.77 -5.56
CA ARG A 158 8.40 7.21 -4.34
C ARG A 158 7.49 8.20 -3.65
N ASN A 159 7.93 9.46 -3.57
CA ASN A 159 7.22 10.46 -2.79
C ASN A 159 7.47 11.88 -3.34
N VAL A 160 6.66 12.82 -2.86
CA VAL A 160 6.79 14.27 -3.12
C VAL A 160 6.82 15.01 -1.80
N TYR A 161 7.80 15.90 -1.66
CA TYR A 161 7.93 16.78 -0.49
C TYR A 161 7.77 18.24 -0.91
N PHE A 162 6.76 18.92 -0.37
CA PHE A 162 6.62 20.36 -0.55
C PHE A 162 7.60 21.09 0.37
N THR A 163 8.51 21.87 -0.21
CA THR A 163 9.46 22.72 0.52
C THR A 163 8.97 24.15 0.67
N GLU A 164 8.08 24.60 -0.22
CA GLU A 164 7.32 25.85 -0.10
C GLU A 164 5.88 25.58 -0.57
N PHE A 165 4.89 26.13 0.15
CA PHE A 165 3.48 26.02 -0.20
C PHE A 165 2.72 27.23 0.32
N VAL A 166 2.53 28.23 -0.53
CA VAL A 166 1.93 29.53 -0.17
C VAL A 166 0.78 29.83 -1.11
N VAL A 167 -0.39 30.18 -0.55
CA VAL A 167 -1.54 30.68 -1.31
C VAL A 167 -1.69 32.17 -1.04
N GLN A 168 -1.89 32.93 -2.14
CA GLN A 168 -2.05 34.38 -2.12
C GLN A 168 -3.35 34.79 -2.81
#